data_32c26b7d29bd7d8448fd278275ab4cd8
#
_entry.id   32c26b7d29bd7d8448fd278275ab4cd8
#
_cell.length_a   1.000
_cell.length_b   1.000
_cell.length_c   1.000
_cell.angle_alpha   90.00
_cell.angle_beta   90.00
_cell.angle_gamma   90.00
#
_symmetry.space_group_name_H-M   'P 1'
#
loop_
_entity.id
_entity.type
_entity.pdbx_description
1 polymer ?
#
loop_
_entity_poly.entity_id
_entity_poly.type
_entity_poly.pdbx_seq_one_letter_code
_entity_poly.pdbx_strand_id
1 'polypeptide(L)'
;MEWARGPLVCELVGGEPYEYYPLGEYIVAAPGVCGGRPTFKYTRIDVRHALALLSGGRTVQEVAESYEVPVEAVREALGVAIQVFTQRVA
;
A
#
# COMPACT_ATOMS: atom_id res chain seq x y z
N MET A 1 7.78 12.47 -1.07
CA MET A 1 6.80 11.65 -0.33
C MET A 1 7.07 11.81 1.16
N GLU A 2 6.14 12.44 1.83
CA GLU A 2 6.33 12.78 3.24
C GLU A 2 6.27 11.58 4.18
N TRP A 3 5.57 10.54 3.78
CA TRP A 3 5.43 9.33 4.61
C TRP A 3 6.54 8.31 4.37
N ALA A 4 7.34 8.48 3.35
CA ALA A 4 8.37 7.51 3.01
C ALA A 4 9.69 7.94 3.63
N ARG A 5 9.89 7.53 4.88
CA ARG A 5 11.05 7.97 5.66
C ARG A 5 11.99 6.84 5.85
N GLY A 6 12.66 6.29 5.63
CA GLY A 6 13.56 5.18 5.83
C GLY A 6 14.39 4.97 4.59
N PRO A 7 15.26 4.01 4.61
CA PRO A 7 16.08 3.69 3.46
C PRO A 7 15.24 3.09 2.34
N LEU A 8 15.59 3.43 1.12
CA LEU A 8 15.01 2.82 -0.06
C LEU A 8 15.51 1.37 -0.14
N VAL A 9 14.58 0.44 -0.29
CA VAL A 9 14.91 -0.97 -0.47
C VAL A 9 14.88 -1.29 -1.95
N CYS A 10 15.84 -2.07 -2.43
CA CYS A 10 15.87 -2.51 -3.81
C CYS A 10 15.95 -4.03 -3.84
N GLU A 11 15.01 -4.65 -4.54
CA GLU A 11 14.95 -6.09 -4.72
C GLU A 11 14.87 -6.41 -6.20
N LEU A 12 15.28 -7.62 -6.56
CA LEU A 12 15.04 -8.12 -7.91
C LEU A 12 13.75 -8.92 -7.92
N VAL A 13 12.80 -8.50 -8.75
CA VAL A 13 11.51 -9.15 -8.87
C VAL A 13 11.32 -9.48 -10.33
N GLY A 14 11.25 -10.77 -10.65
CA GLY A 14 11.17 -11.21 -12.04
C GLY A 14 12.34 -10.73 -12.88
N GLY A 15 13.52 -10.59 -12.28
CA GLY A 15 14.72 -10.15 -12.99
C GLY A 15 14.85 -8.64 -13.13
N GLU A 16 13.90 -7.87 -12.61
CA GLU A 16 13.93 -6.41 -12.71
C GLU A 16 14.04 -5.76 -11.35
N PRO A 17 14.69 -4.59 -11.24
CA PRO A 17 14.77 -3.87 -9.97
C PRO A 17 13.40 -3.40 -9.50
N TYR A 18 13.11 -3.64 -8.24
CA TYR A 18 11.90 -3.15 -7.59
C TYR A 18 12.34 -2.33 -6.38
N GLU A 19 12.18 -1.02 -6.48
CA GLU A 19 12.62 -0.09 -5.44
C GLU A 19 11.42 0.46 -4.70
N TYR A 20 11.47 0.45 -3.38
CA TYR A 20 10.35 0.90 -2.58
C TYR A 20 10.80 1.34 -1.19
N TYR A 21 9.95 2.17 -0.56
CA TYR A 21 10.07 2.53 0.84
C TYR A 21 9.04 1.72 1.62
N PRO A 22 9.46 0.86 2.57
CA PRO A 22 8.50 0.10 3.36
C PRO A 22 7.67 1.02 4.25
N LEU A 23 6.34 0.88 4.18
CA LEU A 23 5.43 1.57 5.08
C LEU A 23 4.88 0.61 6.13
N GLY A 24 5.10 -0.66 5.95
CA GLY A 24 4.71 -1.74 6.81
C GLY A 24 5.19 -3.04 6.22
N GLU A 25 4.59 -4.14 6.63
CA GLU A 25 4.97 -5.45 6.13
C GLU A 25 4.46 -5.68 4.70
N TYR A 26 3.25 -5.20 4.40
CA TYR A 26 2.58 -5.44 3.13
C TYR A 26 2.40 -4.20 2.29
N ILE A 27 2.57 -3.02 2.85
CA ILE A 27 2.32 -1.76 2.16
C ILE A 27 3.64 -1.03 1.95
N VAL A 28 3.83 -0.52 0.74
CA VAL A 28 5.06 0.16 0.35
C VAL A 28 4.73 1.40 -0.47
N ALA A 29 5.70 2.29 -0.59
CA ALA A 29 5.64 3.42 -1.50
C ALA A 29 6.78 3.26 -2.51
N ALA A 30 6.45 2.87 -3.73
CA ALA A 30 7.44 2.64 -4.78
C ALA A 30 7.44 3.82 -5.74
N PRO A 31 8.56 4.54 -5.89
CA PRO A 31 8.59 5.78 -6.69
C PRO A 31 8.09 5.60 -8.12
N GLY A 32 8.32 4.45 -8.73
CA GLY A 32 7.89 4.20 -10.11
C GLY A 32 6.51 3.60 -10.24
N VAL A 33 5.76 3.47 -9.15
CA VAL A 33 4.45 2.81 -9.15
C VAL A 33 3.42 3.75 -8.57
N CYS A 34 2.32 3.96 -9.28
CA CYS A 34 1.21 4.81 -8.83
C CYS A 34 1.67 6.19 -8.35
N GLY A 35 2.69 6.76 -8.98
CA GLY A 35 3.20 8.07 -8.60
C GLY A 35 3.82 8.12 -7.21
N GLY A 36 4.25 7.00 -6.67
CA GLY A 36 4.83 6.92 -5.34
C GLY A 36 3.81 6.85 -4.21
N ARG A 37 2.52 6.71 -4.53
CA ARG A 37 1.50 6.54 -3.49
C ARG A 37 1.56 5.14 -2.90
N PRO A 38 1.05 4.95 -1.67
CA PRO A 38 1.06 3.62 -1.05
C PRO A 38 0.34 2.57 -1.89
N THR A 39 1.00 1.44 -2.09
CA THR A 39 0.44 0.29 -2.81
C THR A 39 0.69 -0.97 -2.00
N PHE A 40 -0.03 -2.04 -2.35
CA PHE A 40 0.30 -3.36 -1.83
C PHE A 40 1.62 -3.80 -2.46
N LYS A 41 2.50 -4.34 -1.63
CA LYS A 41 3.84 -4.75 -2.06
C LYS A 41 3.77 -5.69 -3.26
N TYR A 42 4.64 -5.48 -4.22
CA TYR A 42 4.72 -6.25 -5.47
C TYR A 42 3.51 -6.10 -6.39
N THR A 43 2.68 -5.09 -6.17
CA THR A 43 1.53 -4.83 -7.03
C THR A 43 1.50 -3.37 -7.46
N ARG A 44 0.59 -3.07 -8.39
CA ARG A 44 0.27 -1.69 -8.76
C ARG A 44 -1.08 -1.27 -8.18
N ILE A 45 -1.54 -1.96 -7.17
CA ILE A 45 -2.84 -1.69 -6.56
C ILE A 45 -2.68 -0.60 -5.51
N ASP A 46 -3.21 0.57 -5.83
CA ASP A 46 -3.19 1.72 -4.91
C ASP A 46 -4.08 1.40 -3.70
N VAL A 47 -3.57 1.68 -2.52
CA VAL A 47 -4.31 1.46 -1.27
C VAL A 47 -5.66 2.19 -1.30
N ARG A 48 -5.75 3.33 -2.00
CA ARG A 48 -7.00 4.07 -2.09
C ARG A 48 -8.11 3.29 -2.78
N HIS A 49 -7.77 2.40 -3.71
CA HIS A 49 -8.77 1.55 -4.36
C HIS A 49 -9.39 0.59 -3.36
N ALA A 50 -8.57 0.01 -2.48
CA ALA A 50 -9.07 -0.87 -1.42
C ALA A 50 -9.99 -0.10 -0.47
N LEU A 51 -9.60 1.12 -0.11
CA LEU A 51 -10.40 1.95 0.78
C LEU A 51 -11.75 2.30 0.15
N ALA A 52 -11.76 2.57 -1.15
CA ALA A 52 -13.00 2.86 -1.86
C ALA A 52 -13.96 1.68 -1.82
N LEU A 53 -13.44 0.46 -2.00
CA LEU A 53 -14.27 -0.74 -1.92
C LEU A 53 -14.84 -0.94 -0.52
N LEU A 54 -14.02 -0.72 0.50
CA LEU A 54 -14.48 -0.82 1.88
C LEU A 54 -15.55 0.22 2.20
N SER A 55 -15.36 1.45 1.71
CA SER A 55 -16.36 2.52 1.86
C SER A 55 -17.66 2.17 1.15
N GLY A 56 -17.59 1.40 0.09
CA GLY A 56 -18.75 0.95 -0.67
C GLY A 56 -19.46 -0.24 -0.05
N GLY A 57 -19.02 -0.73 1.12
CA GLY A 57 -19.71 -1.80 1.83
C GLY A 57 -19.05 -3.17 1.70
N ARG A 58 -17.92 -3.29 0.98
CA ARG A 58 -17.20 -4.56 0.90
C ARG A 58 -16.52 -4.85 2.23
N THR A 59 -16.43 -6.12 2.57
CA THR A 59 -15.71 -6.52 3.77
C THR A 59 -14.21 -6.58 3.50
N VAL A 60 -13.42 -6.53 4.57
CA VAL A 60 -11.97 -6.68 4.48
C VAL A 60 -11.61 -7.98 3.77
N GLN A 61 -12.33 -9.06 4.09
CA GLN A 61 -12.06 -10.36 3.47
C GLN A 61 -12.36 -10.36 1.98
N GLU A 62 -13.46 -9.72 1.57
CA GLU A 62 -13.81 -9.63 0.15
C GLU A 62 -12.75 -8.84 -0.64
N VAL A 63 -12.25 -7.76 -0.07
CA VAL A 63 -11.21 -6.95 -0.70
C VAL A 63 -9.91 -7.76 -0.83
N ALA A 64 -9.55 -8.48 0.24
CA ALA A 64 -8.34 -9.31 0.22
C ALA A 64 -8.43 -10.37 -0.87
N GLU A 65 -9.58 -11.01 -1.00
CA GLU A 65 -9.79 -12.02 -2.03
C GLU A 65 -9.72 -11.43 -3.44
N SER A 66 -10.32 -10.24 -3.63
CA SER A 66 -10.31 -9.57 -4.93
C SER A 66 -8.91 -9.24 -5.41
N TYR A 67 -8.03 -8.85 -4.49
CA TYR A 67 -6.67 -8.44 -4.83
C TYR A 67 -5.66 -9.56 -4.65
N GLU A 68 -6.10 -10.72 -4.18
CA GLU A 68 -5.21 -11.86 -3.93
C GLU A 68 -4.10 -11.50 -2.94
N VAL A 69 -4.48 -10.79 -1.88
CA VAL A 69 -3.56 -10.42 -0.81
C VAL A 69 -4.09 -10.95 0.52
N PRO A 70 -3.24 -11.11 1.53
CA PRO A 70 -3.71 -11.54 2.84
C PRO A 70 -4.62 -10.49 3.48
N VAL A 71 -5.53 -10.94 4.34
CA VAL A 71 -6.42 -10.04 5.08
C VAL A 71 -5.60 -9.02 5.87
N GLU A 72 -4.47 -9.45 6.42
CA GLU A 72 -3.57 -8.59 7.17
C GLU A 72 -3.08 -7.41 6.34
N ALA A 73 -2.88 -7.61 5.04
CA ALA A 73 -2.46 -6.54 4.15
C ALA A 73 -3.52 -5.45 4.02
N VAL A 74 -4.80 -5.85 3.93
CA VAL A 74 -5.90 -4.89 3.85
C VAL A 74 -6.03 -4.12 5.15
N ARG A 75 -5.87 -4.78 6.29
CA ARG A 75 -5.89 -4.12 7.59
C ARG A 75 -4.74 -3.13 7.74
N GLU A 76 -3.57 -3.51 7.28
CA GLU A 76 -2.42 -2.62 7.28
C GLU A 76 -2.66 -1.39 6.41
N ALA A 77 -3.32 -1.59 5.26
CA ALA A 77 -3.66 -0.48 4.37
C ALA A 77 -4.55 0.53 5.07
N LEU A 78 -5.50 0.08 5.87
CA LEU A 78 -6.35 0.97 6.65
C LEU A 78 -5.51 1.80 7.64
N GLY A 79 -4.56 1.16 8.32
CA GLY A 79 -3.69 1.85 9.26
C GLY A 79 -2.82 2.90 8.58
N VAL A 80 -2.25 2.57 7.44
CA VAL A 80 -1.43 3.50 6.67
C VAL A 80 -2.27 4.69 6.21
N ALA A 81 -3.49 4.44 5.73
CA ALA A 81 -4.37 5.50 5.27
C ALA A 81 -4.72 6.47 6.40
N ILE A 82 -4.97 5.94 7.60
CA ILE A 82 -5.26 6.77 8.76
C ILE A 82 -4.07 7.66 9.09
N GLN A 83 -2.86 7.11 9.08
CA GLN A 83 -1.66 7.87 9.36
C GLN A 83 -1.45 9.00 8.37
N VAL A 84 -1.57 8.71 7.09
CA VAL A 84 -1.39 9.71 6.03
C VAL A 84 -2.44 10.80 6.15
N PHE A 85 -3.69 10.42 6.39
CA PHE A 85 -4.78 11.38 6.53
C PHE A 85 -4.55 12.28 7.75
N THR A 86 -4.13 11.71 8.87
CA THR A 86 -3.86 12.45 10.10
C THR A 86 -2.72 13.45 9.89
N GLN A 87 -1.67 13.05 9.20
CA GLN A 87 -0.55 13.94 8.93
C GLN A 87 -0.96 15.13 8.08
N ARG A 88 -1.89 14.93 7.15
CA ARG A 88 -2.34 16.01 6.27
C ARG A 88 -3.27 16.99 6.96
N VAL A 89 -3.95 16.55 7.98
CA VAL A 89 -4.90 17.39 8.73
C VAL A 89 -4.20 18.19 9.82
N ALA A 90 -3.12 17.67 10.33
CA ALA A 90 -2.33 18.33 11.38
C ALA A 90 -1.57 19.59 10.82
#